data_021efdb6679e38c961c614ac93360064
#
_entry.id   021efdb6679e38c961c614ac93360064
#
_cell.length_a   1.000
_cell.length_b   1.000
_cell.length_c   1.000
_cell.angle_alpha   90.00
_cell.angle_beta   90.00
_cell.angle_gamma   90.00
#
_symmetry.space_group_name_H-M   'P 1'
#
loop_
_entity.id
_entity.type
_entity.pdbx_description
1 polymer ?
#
loop_
_entity_poly.entity_id
_entity_poly.type
_entity_poly.pdbx_seq_one_letter_code
_entity_poly.pdbx_strand_id
1 'polypeptide(L)'
;MEKDIFEIAGEEFSINSPKQISHILFEKRKLQPIRKTKTGYSTDMRVLEQLAEIDELPASILEFRSISKLKSTYVDSFPELIHPETGRIHTSFNQTVAATGRPSSSDPNLQNIPIRSDIGKEIRKAFIAEGDDMILSADYSQIELR
;
A
#
# COMPACT_ATOMS: atom_id res chain seq x y z
N MET A 1 -2.97 16.29 5.59
CA MET A 1 -3.59 15.33 4.62
C MET A 1 -5.04 14.99 4.94
N GLU A 2 -5.45 14.39 6.11
CA GLU A 2 -6.89 14.17 6.41
C GLU A 2 -7.69 15.47 6.42
N LYS A 3 -7.18 16.49 7.10
CA LYS A 3 -7.80 17.82 7.14
C LYS A 3 -7.98 18.42 5.74
N ASP A 4 -6.98 18.32 4.90
CA ASP A 4 -7.01 18.83 3.53
C ASP A 4 -8.07 18.10 2.70
N ILE A 5 -8.16 16.77 2.87
CA ILE A 5 -9.21 15.96 2.23
C ILE A 5 -10.61 16.40 2.67
N PHE A 6 -10.81 16.68 3.95
CA PHE A 6 -12.08 17.16 4.47
C PHE A 6 -12.42 18.57 3.99
N GLU A 7 -11.43 19.45 3.90
CA GLU A 7 -11.59 20.79 3.31
C GLU A 7 -12.02 20.70 1.84
N ILE A 8 -11.34 19.87 1.04
CA ILE A 8 -11.69 19.64 -0.36
C ILE A 8 -13.07 19.01 -0.51
N ALA A 9 -13.43 18.08 0.38
CA ALA A 9 -14.74 17.42 0.36
C ALA A 9 -15.87 18.30 0.89
N GLY A 10 -15.57 19.30 1.71
CA GLY A 10 -16.53 20.17 2.39
C GLY A 10 -17.18 19.55 3.62
N GLU A 11 -16.73 18.38 4.06
CA GLU A 11 -17.21 17.69 5.26
C GLU A 11 -16.24 16.60 5.73
N GLU A 12 -16.39 16.19 6.98
CA GLU A 12 -15.69 15.05 7.55
C GLU A 12 -16.36 13.73 7.17
N PHE A 13 -15.58 12.74 6.80
CA PHE A 13 -16.03 11.39 6.48
C PHE A 13 -14.93 10.35 6.71
N SER A 14 -15.29 9.07 6.73
CA SER A 14 -14.29 8.00 6.81
C SER A 14 -13.63 7.76 5.45
N ILE A 15 -12.37 8.20 5.28
CA ILE A 15 -11.58 8.05 4.04
C ILE A 15 -11.30 6.56 3.74
N ASN A 16 -11.41 5.69 4.74
CA ASN A 16 -11.27 4.25 4.56
C ASN A 16 -12.61 3.55 4.23
N SER A 17 -13.73 4.26 4.22
CA SER A 17 -15.05 3.70 3.90
C SER A 17 -15.39 3.87 2.42
N PRO A 18 -15.39 2.78 1.60
CA PRO A 18 -15.76 2.86 0.20
C PRO A 18 -17.17 3.44 -0.02
N LYS A 19 -18.09 3.17 0.91
CA LYS A 19 -19.46 3.67 0.85
C LYS A 19 -19.52 5.20 1.03
N GLN A 20 -18.77 5.75 1.98
CA GLN A 20 -18.76 7.19 2.22
C GLN A 20 -18.03 7.92 1.10
N ILE A 21 -16.91 7.40 0.62
CA ILE A 21 -16.23 7.95 -0.56
C ILE A 21 -17.15 7.95 -1.78
N SER A 22 -17.85 6.84 -2.03
CA SER A 22 -18.79 6.74 -3.14
C SER A 22 -19.89 7.82 -3.04
N HIS A 23 -20.43 8.05 -1.85
CA HIS A 23 -21.41 9.10 -1.60
C HIS A 23 -20.84 10.49 -1.89
N ILE A 24 -19.66 10.81 -1.38
CA ILE A 24 -19.00 12.10 -1.63
C ILE A 24 -18.75 12.32 -3.13
N LEU A 25 -18.09 11.35 -3.78
CA LEU A 25 -17.69 11.52 -5.17
C LEU A 25 -18.86 11.56 -6.15
N PHE A 26 -19.82 10.65 -6.01
CA PHE A 26 -20.85 10.45 -7.03
C PHE A 26 -22.17 11.17 -6.71
N GLU A 27 -22.53 11.31 -5.44
CA GLU A 27 -23.78 11.95 -5.07
C GLU A 27 -23.61 13.44 -4.76
N LYS A 28 -22.53 13.85 -4.05
CA LYS A 28 -22.28 15.26 -3.72
C LYS A 28 -21.51 16.01 -4.81
N ARG A 29 -20.36 15.50 -5.21
CA ARG A 29 -19.53 16.15 -6.26
C ARG A 29 -20.02 15.86 -7.68
N LYS A 30 -21.01 14.97 -7.84
CA LYS A 30 -21.64 14.63 -9.13
C LYS A 30 -20.64 14.12 -10.19
N LEU A 31 -19.53 13.51 -9.77
CA LEU A 31 -18.62 12.87 -10.70
C LEU A 31 -19.32 11.68 -11.37
N GLN A 32 -19.01 11.42 -12.63
CA GLN A 32 -19.59 10.30 -13.35
C GLN A 32 -19.02 8.96 -12.85
N PRO A 33 -19.84 8.01 -12.39
CA PRO A 33 -19.36 6.71 -11.98
C PRO A 33 -18.83 5.91 -13.17
N ILE A 34 -17.60 5.41 -13.04
CA ILE A 34 -16.93 4.65 -14.09
C ILE A 34 -17.30 3.17 -14.04
N ARG A 35 -17.44 2.63 -12.81
CA ARG A 35 -17.73 1.21 -12.60
C ARG A 35 -18.72 0.98 -11.47
N LYS A 36 -19.70 0.10 -11.72
CA LYS A 36 -20.69 -0.34 -10.73
C LYS A 36 -20.28 -1.68 -10.12
N THR A 37 -20.51 -1.84 -8.83
CA THR A 37 -20.37 -3.09 -8.09
C THR A 37 -21.74 -3.58 -7.61
N LYS A 38 -21.79 -4.76 -6.98
CA LYS A 38 -23.06 -5.29 -6.40
C LYS A 38 -23.63 -4.39 -5.30
N THR A 39 -22.78 -3.63 -4.60
CA THR A 39 -23.14 -2.83 -3.43
C THR A 39 -23.10 -1.32 -3.67
N GLY A 40 -22.87 -0.86 -4.90
CA GLY A 40 -22.78 0.56 -5.24
C GLY A 40 -21.73 0.85 -6.31
N TYR A 41 -21.23 2.07 -6.36
CA TYR A 41 -20.18 2.46 -7.28
C TYR A 41 -18.80 2.12 -6.72
N SER A 42 -17.91 1.63 -7.59
CA SER A 42 -16.53 1.32 -7.21
C SER A 42 -15.72 2.58 -6.88
N THR A 43 -14.92 2.47 -5.83
CA THR A 43 -13.90 3.46 -5.43
C THR A 43 -12.53 2.79 -5.36
N ASP A 44 -12.30 1.79 -6.22
CA ASP A 44 -10.99 1.13 -6.30
C ASP A 44 -9.93 2.06 -6.91
N MET A 45 -8.67 1.63 -6.82
CA MET A 45 -7.53 2.42 -7.26
C MET A 45 -7.67 2.89 -8.70
N ARG A 46 -8.08 2.00 -9.62
CA ARG A 46 -8.21 2.32 -11.06
C ARG A 46 -9.31 3.35 -11.32
N VAL A 47 -10.42 3.28 -10.58
CA VAL A 47 -11.50 4.24 -10.69
C VAL A 47 -11.06 5.60 -10.15
N LEU A 48 -10.38 5.62 -9.00
CA LEU A 48 -9.89 6.88 -8.43
C LEU A 48 -8.79 7.51 -9.28
N GLU A 49 -7.90 6.72 -9.91
CA GLU A 49 -6.89 7.22 -10.86
C GLU A 49 -7.53 7.95 -12.05
N GLN A 50 -8.58 7.39 -12.64
CA GLN A 50 -9.29 8.03 -13.74
C GLN A 50 -10.05 9.29 -13.28
N LEU A 51 -10.63 9.28 -12.09
CA LEU A 51 -11.30 10.44 -11.54
C LEU A 51 -10.33 11.54 -11.12
N ALA A 52 -9.10 11.20 -10.76
CA ALA A 52 -8.05 12.15 -10.40
C ALA A 52 -7.61 13.05 -11.59
N GLU A 53 -7.92 12.66 -12.81
CA GLU A 53 -7.67 13.50 -14.01
C GLU A 53 -8.64 14.70 -14.09
N ILE A 54 -9.77 14.62 -13.40
CA ILE A 54 -10.86 15.61 -13.47
C ILE A 54 -11.16 16.30 -12.15
N ASP A 55 -10.76 15.72 -11.02
CA ASP A 55 -11.06 16.24 -9.69
C ASP A 55 -9.91 15.93 -8.72
N GLU A 56 -9.56 16.89 -7.86
CA GLU A 56 -8.44 16.77 -6.92
C GLU A 56 -8.70 15.82 -5.75
N LEU A 57 -9.96 15.64 -5.36
CA LEU A 57 -10.32 14.81 -4.20
C LEU A 57 -9.95 13.32 -4.39
N PRO A 58 -10.21 12.67 -5.54
CA PRO A 58 -9.74 11.32 -5.81
C PRO A 58 -8.22 11.17 -5.73
N ALA A 59 -7.44 12.15 -6.20
CA ALA A 59 -5.98 12.13 -6.10
C ALA A 59 -5.52 12.13 -4.64
N SER A 60 -6.08 13.02 -3.82
CA SER A 60 -5.78 13.12 -2.39
C SER A 60 -6.17 11.84 -1.62
N ILE A 61 -7.31 11.22 -1.99
CA ILE A 61 -7.73 9.94 -1.40
C ILE A 61 -6.76 8.81 -1.79
N LEU A 62 -6.27 8.77 -3.01
CA LEU A 62 -5.28 7.77 -3.46
C LEU A 62 -3.98 7.90 -2.67
N GLU A 63 -3.47 9.11 -2.54
CA GLU A 63 -2.26 9.38 -1.77
C GLU A 63 -2.43 8.98 -0.30
N PHE A 64 -3.52 9.39 0.32
CA PHE A 64 -3.86 9.01 1.70
C PHE A 64 -3.91 7.49 1.87
N ARG A 65 -4.60 6.77 0.99
CA ARG A 65 -4.69 5.30 1.05
C ARG A 65 -3.33 4.63 0.89
N SER A 66 -2.49 5.15 0.01
CA SER A 66 -1.12 4.64 -0.18
C SER A 66 -0.30 4.78 1.10
N ILE A 67 -0.29 5.96 1.69
CA ILE A 67 0.45 6.24 2.93
C ILE A 67 -0.13 5.45 4.11
N SER A 68 -1.46 5.42 4.26
CA SER A 68 -2.12 4.66 5.33
C SER A 68 -1.81 3.17 5.26
N LYS A 69 -1.78 2.60 4.05
CA LYS A 69 -1.39 1.20 3.86
C LYS A 69 0.07 0.95 4.25
N LEU A 70 0.98 1.83 3.86
CA LEU A 70 2.39 1.70 4.24
C LEU A 70 2.58 1.86 5.74
N LYS A 71 1.90 2.83 6.35
CA LYS A 71 1.92 3.03 7.80
C LYS A 71 1.46 1.77 8.53
N SER A 72 0.28 1.28 8.23
CA SER A 72 -0.29 0.11 8.93
C SER A 72 0.49 -1.18 8.68
N THR A 73 1.01 -1.37 7.46
CA THR A 73 1.70 -2.61 7.09
C THR A 73 3.14 -2.67 7.62
N TYR A 74 3.83 -1.53 7.69
CA TYR A 74 5.26 -1.50 8.05
C TYR A 74 5.53 -0.71 9.33
N VAL A 75 5.09 0.54 9.41
CA VAL A 75 5.48 1.43 10.51
C VAL A 75 4.86 1.00 11.83
N ASP A 76 3.58 0.62 11.81
CA ASP A 76 2.87 0.21 13.02
C ASP A 76 3.15 -1.25 13.39
N SER A 77 3.27 -2.16 12.41
CA SER A 77 3.38 -3.58 12.68
C SER A 77 4.82 -4.07 12.93
N PHE A 78 5.82 -3.51 12.26
CA PHE A 78 7.20 -4.01 12.36
C PHE A 78 7.81 -3.89 13.77
N PRO A 79 7.60 -2.81 14.53
CA PRO A 79 8.09 -2.74 15.90
C PRO A 79 7.58 -3.85 16.82
N GLU A 80 6.35 -4.32 16.57
CA GLU A 80 5.74 -5.41 17.35
C GLU A 80 6.32 -6.79 17.00
N LEU A 81 6.98 -6.92 15.85
CA LEU A 81 7.59 -8.15 15.36
C LEU A 81 9.08 -8.26 15.68
N ILE A 82 9.66 -7.29 16.37
CA ILE A 82 11.06 -7.34 16.78
C ILE A 82 11.24 -8.44 17.83
N HIS A 83 12.08 -9.42 17.50
CA HIS A 83 12.39 -10.52 18.42
C HIS A 83 13.24 -9.99 19.60
N PRO A 84 12.84 -10.24 20.86
CA PRO A 84 13.46 -9.60 22.03
C PRO A 84 14.93 -10.00 22.24
N GLU A 85 15.32 -11.21 21.84
CA GLU A 85 16.70 -11.68 22.01
C GLU A 85 17.65 -11.20 20.92
N THR A 86 17.16 -11.06 19.68
CA THR A 86 18.00 -10.69 18.52
C THR A 86 17.91 -9.21 18.16
N GLY A 87 16.86 -8.51 18.63
CA GLY A 87 16.57 -7.13 18.23
C GLY A 87 16.20 -6.98 16.74
N ARG A 88 15.89 -8.06 16.06
CA ARG A 88 15.65 -8.13 14.61
C ARG A 88 14.29 -8.73 14.28
N ILE A 89 13.82 -8.48 13.08
CA ILE A 89 12.59 -9.07 12.54
C ILE A 89 12.97 -10.32 11.75
N HIS A 90 12.29 -11.42 12.01
CA HIS A 90 12.49 -12.71 11.36
C HIS A 90 11.25 -13.12 10.59
N THR A 91 11.34 -13.17 9.26
CA THR A 91 10.27 -13.66 8.41
C THR A 91 10.33 -15.18 8.24
N SER A 92 9.20 -15.80 7.99
CA SER A 92 9.11 -17.21 7.58
C SER A 92 9.05 -17.31 6.06
N PHE A 93 9.94 -18.10 5.46
CA PHE A 93 9.91 -18.39 4.03
C PHE A 93 9.21 -19.73 3.77
N ASN A 94 8.20 -19.71 2.91
CA ASN A 94 7.38 -20.86 2.57
C ASN A 94 7.67 -21.28 1.11
N GLN A 95 8.11 -22.51 0.92
CA GLN A 95 8.49 -23.05 -0.41
C GLN A 95 7.34 -23.75 -1.15
N THR A 96 6.26 -24.12 -0.45
CA THR A 96 5.20 -25.01 -0.97
C THR A 96 3.84 -24.33 -1.12
N VAL A 97 3.73 -23.03 -0.84
CA VAL A 97 2.44 -22.31 -0.85
C VAL A 97 2.05 -21.84 -2.24
N ALA A 98 3.00 -21.34 -3.04
CA ALA A 98 2.71 -20.83 -4.36
C ALA A 98 2.72 -21.96 -5.40
N ALA A 99 1.65 -22.09 -6.17
CA ALA A 99 1.54 -23.09 -7.26
C ALA A 99 2.63 -22.92 -8.36
N THR A 100 3.23 -21.74 -8.44
CA THR A 100 4.31 -21.42 -9.38
C THR A 100 5.69 -21.94 -8.95
N GLY A 101 5.81 -22.52 -7.75
CA GLY A 101 7.09 -22.91 -7.16
C GLY A 101 7.94 -21.74 -6.61
N ARG A 102 7.44 -20.51 -6.66
CA ARG A 102 8.12 -19.36 -6.06
C ARG A 102 7.99 -19.41 -4.53
N PRO A 103 9.05 -19.11 -3.77
CA PRO A 103 8.92 -18.95 -2.33
C PRO A 103 8.04 -17.74 -2.00
N SER A 104 7.32 -17.82 -0.90
CA SER A 104 6.58 -16.71 -0.32
C SER A 104 7.10 -16.41 1.08
N SER A 105 6.90 -15.19 1.57
CA SER A 105 7.24 -14.83 2.95
C SER A 105 6.00 -14.44 3.75
N SER A 106 6.02 -14.78 5.04
CA SER A 106 4.96 -14.46 6.00
C SER A 106 5.55 -14.12 7.36
N ASP A 107 4.78 -13.38 8.15
CA ASP A 107 5.05 -13.05 9.54
C ASP A 107 6.42 -12.37 9.81
N PRO A 108 6.70 -11.25 9.12
CA PRO A 108 5.93 -10.47 8.14
C PRO A 108 6.19 -10.85 6.69
N ASN A 109 5.29 -10.46 5.76
CA ASN A 109 5.55 -10.59 4.34
C ASN A 109 6.51 -9.49 3.86
N LEU A 110 7.79 -9.82 3.66
CA LEU A 110 8.83 -8.90 3.20
C LEU A 110 8.87 -8.73 1.67
N GLN A 111 8.19 -9.59 0.91
CA GLN A 111 8.18 -9.51 -0.56
C GLN A 111 7.30 -8.37 -1.10
N ASN A 112 6.41 -7.82 -0.27
CA ASN A 112 5.50 -6.74 -0.65
C ASN A 112 6.05 -5.34 -0.33
N ILE A 113 7.30 -5.21 0.09
CA ILE A 113 7.92 -3.91 0.37
C ILE A 113 8.00 -3.11 -0.94
N PRO A 114 7.41 -1.90 -1.00
CA PRO A 114 7.36 -1.14 -2.24
C PRO A 114 8.77 -0.74 -2.70
N ILE A 115 8.99 -0.82 -4.02
CA ILE A 115 10.29 -0.50 -4.63
C ILE A 115 10.23 0.83 -5.38
N ARG A 116 9.08 1.16 -5.95
CA ARG A 116 8.97 2.25 -6.94
C ARG A 116 8.64 3.61 -6.32
N SER A 117 7.95 3.65 -5.19
CA SER A 117 7.60 4.90 -4.52
C SER A 117 8.74 5.42 -3.66
N ASP A 118 8.86 6.75 -3.52
CA ASP A 118 9.90 7.35 -2.69
C ASP A 118 9.74 6.98 -1.21
N ILE A 119 8.51 6.92 -0.71
CA ILE A 119 8.21 6.42 0.65
C ILE A 119 8.62 4.96 0.81
N GLY A 120 8.41 4.12 -0.22
CA GLY A 120 8.87 2.73 -0.21
C GLY A 120 10.40 2.62 -0.13
N LYS A 121 11.12 3.50 -0.80
CA LYS A 121 12.59 3.59 -0.69
C LYS A 121 13.03 3.95 0.74
N GLU A 122 12.33 4.87 1.41
CA GLU A 122 12.61 5.22 2.81
C GLU A 122 12.39 4.02 3.76
N ILE A 123 11.30 3.28 3.58
CA ILE A 123 11.05 2.04 4.35
C ILE A 123 12.20 1.04 4.17
N ARG A 124 12.73 0.91 2.97
CA ARG A 124 13.84 -0.02 2.70
C ARG A 124 15.14 0.36 3.40
N LYS A 125 15.37 1.63 3.73
CA LYS A 125 16.54 2.07 4.52
C LYS A 125 16.56 1.53 5.95
N ALA A 126 15.41 1.10 6.47
CA ALA A 126 15.33 0.44 7.77
C ALA A 126 15.90 -0.99 7.78
N PHE A 127 16.12 -1.59 6.60
CA PHE A 127 16.74 -2.89 6.46
C PHE A 127 18.25 -2.73 6.34
N ILE A 128 18.95 -3.05 7.41
CA ILE A 128 20.40 -2.88 7.54
C ILE A 128 21.08 -4.23 7.73
N ALA A 129 22.33 -4.31 7.32
CA ALA A 129 23.20 -5.43 7.67
C ALA A 129 23.63 -5.36 9.14
N GLU A 130 24.23 -6.41 9.67
CA GLU A 130 24.74 -6.46 11.03
C GLU A 130 26.18 -5.95 11.08
N GLY A 131 26.50 -5.13 12.09
CA GLY A 131 27.84 -4.60 12.28
C GLY A 131 28.37 -3.86 11.05
N ASP A 132 29.53 -4.27 10.57
CA ASP A 132 30.22 -3.71 9.38
C ASP A 132 29.88 -4.45 8.07
N ASP A 133 28.94 -5.39 8.11
CA ASP A 133 28.52 -6.15 6.94
C ASP A 133 27.75 -5.29 5.94
N MET A 134 27.68 -5.75 4.69
CA MET A 134 26.93 -5.11 3.61
C MET A 134 25.88 -6.05 3.04
N ILE A 135 24.73 -5.48 2.63
CA ILE A 135 23.70 -6.22 1.91
C ILE A 135 24.11 -6.30 0.43
N LEU A 136 24.33 -7.53 -0.07
CA LEU A 136 24.52 -7.81 -1.49
C LEU A 136 23.18 -8.22 -2.11
N SER A 137 22.77 -7.56 -3.19
CA SER A 137 21.63 -7.96 -4.00
C SER A 137 22.11 -8.32 -5.41
N ALA A 138 21.82 -9.57 -5.83
CA ALA A 138 22.12 -10.04 -7.16
C ALA A 138 20.90 -10.77 -7.74
N ASP A 139 20.53 -10.45 -8.98
CA ASP A 139 19.39 -11.04 -9.65
C ASP A 139 19.72 -11.33 -11.12
N TYR A 140 19.22 -12.45 -11.64
CA TYR A 140 19.37 -12.80 -13.05
C TYR A 140 18.35 -12.06 -13.89
N SER A 141 18.82 -11.29 -14.86
CA SER A 141 17.93 -10.63 -15.82
C SER A 141 17.21 -11.64 -16.69
N GLN A 142 15.89 -11.58 -16.72
CA GLN A 142 15.00 -12.33 -17.63
C GLN A 142 15.18 -13.87 -17.60
N ILE A 143 15.55 -14.45 -16.47
CA ILE A 143 15.76 -15.91 -16.38
C ILE A 143 14.50 -16.71 -16.75
N GLU A 144 13.31 -16.15 -16.52
CA GLU A 144 12.02 -16.79 -16.81
C GLU A 144 11.72 -16.88 -18.34
N LEU A 145 12.47 -16.19 -19.19
CA LEU A 145 12.34 -16.24 -20.65
C LEU A 145 13.22 -17.32 -21.29
N ARG A 146 13.95 -18.07 -20.50
CA ARG A 146 14.81 -19.19 -20.93
C ARG A 146 14.19 -20.51 -20.55
#